data_9f4e2476f9a1c13ee630510f955f2edf
#
_entry.id   9f4e2476f9a1c13ee630510f955f2edf
#
_cell.length_a   1.000
_cell.length_b   1.000
_cell.length_c   1.000
_cell.angle_alpha   90.00
_cell.angle_beta   90.00
_cell.angle_gamma   90.00
#
_symmetry.space_group_name_H-M   'P 1'
#
loop_
_entity.id
_entity.type
_entity.pdbx_description
1 polymer ?
#
loop_
_entity_poly.entity_id
_entity_poly.type
_entity_poly.pdbx_seq_one_letter_code
_entity_poly.pdbx_strand_id
1 'polypeptide(L)'
;MIRKTSLAVLALLAVWYAAPAAAARSDDDVKEQVIQESIDAYPGNCPCPYNAMRNGRACGGRSAWSRAGGYSPICYKREVTAEMVKEWRERNE
;
A
#
# COMPACT_ATOMS: atom_id res chain seq x y z
N MET A 1 20.98 18.08 -51.46
CA MET A 1 20.70 18.06 -50.93
C MET A 1 20.16 17.62 -50.03
N ILE A 2 20.06 17.47 -49.76
CA ILE A 2 19.61 17.25 -48.99
C ILE A 2 19.45 16.67 -48.23
N ARG A 3 19.51 16.59 -47.86
CA ARG A 3 19.32 16.15 -47.15
C ARG A 3 19.23 15.83 -46.20
N LYS A 4 19.31 15.74 -45.77
CA LYS A 4 19.32 15.46 -44.93
C LYS A 4 18.90 15.41 -43.96
N THR A 5 18.68 15.42 -43.63
CA THR A 5 18.37 15.49 -42.78
C THR A 5 17.81 15.01 -42.04
N SER A 6 17.41 14.86 -41.71
CA SER A 6 16.86 14.45 -40.95
C SER A 6 16.80 13.80 -40.27
N LEU A 7 16.72 13.49 -39.94
CA LEU A 7 16.66 12.79 -39.24
C LEU A 7 16.74 12.69 -38.16
N ALA A 8 16.85 12.77 -37.82
CA ALA A 8 17.14 12.75 -36.79
C ALA A 8 16.29 12.74 -35.97
N VAL A 9 15.88 13.04 -35.86
CA VAL A 9 15.11 13.13 -35.03
C VAL A 9 14.54 12.25 -34.50
N LEU A 10 14.40 11.78 -34.63
CA LEU A 10 13.86 10.96 -34.11
C LEU A 10 14.13 10.46 -33.12
N ALA A 11 14.61 10.36 -32.91
CA ALA A 11 15.04 9.82 -32.00
C ALA A 11 14.55 10.08 -30.89
N LEU A 12 14.47 10.67 -30.68
CA LEU A 12 14.20 10.93 -29.55
C LEU A 12 13.26 10.39 -29.01
N LEU A 13 12.80 10.15 -29.28
CA LEU A 13 11.91 9.71 -28.72
C LEU A 13 11.96 8.83 -27.91
N ALA A 14 12.38 8.40 -27.94
CA ALA A 14 12.43 7.49 -27.27
C ALA A 14 12.53 7.64 -26.09
N VAL A 15 12.61 7.87 -25.79
CA VAL A 15 12.79 8.01 -24.71
C VAL A 15 11.95 7.94 -23.89
N TRP A 16 11.45 8.07 -23.76
CA TRP A 16 10.71 8.09 -22.88
C TRP A 16 10.17 7.23 -22.27
N TYR A 17 10.40 6.73 -22.34
CA TYR A 17 9.99 6.06 -21.68
C TYR A 17 10.01 5.67 -20.69
N ALA A 18 10.17 5.62 -20.41
CA ALA A 18 10.44 5.32 -19.59
C ALA A 18 10.04 5.26 -18.61
N ALA A 19 9.79 5.28 -18.17
CA ALA A 19 9.50 5.26 -17.30
C ALA A 19 9.15 4.67 -16.56
N PRO A 20 8.95 4.38 -16.28
CA PRO A 20 8.55 3.91 -15.58
C PRO A 20 8.42 3.53 -14.66
N ALA A 21 8.61 3.74 -14.68
CA ALA A 21 8.47 3.59 -13.90
C ALA A 21 7.90 3.02 -13.11
N ALA A 22 7.52 2.71 -13.35
CA ALA A 22 6.73 2.02 -12.65
C ALA A 22 7.35 1.52 -11.51
N ALA A 23 7.74 2.29 -10.84
CA ALA A 23 8.40 1.89 -9.69
C ALA A 23 7.53 1.02 -8.88
N ALA A 24 8.05 -0.02 -8.41
CA ALA A 24 7.40 -0.83 -7.44
C ALA A 24 7.24 -0.02 -6.16
N ARG A 25 6.18 -0.26 -5.44
CA ARG A 25 5.99 0.37 -4.15
C ARG A 25 7.03 -0.11 -3.17
N SER A 26 7.44 0.78 -2.29
CA SER A 26 8.35 0.39 -1.23
C SER A 26 7.68 -0.61 -0.29
N ASP A 27 8.48 -1.33 0.47
CA ASP A 27 7.93 -2.24 1.46
C ASP A 27 7.07 -1.50 2.48
N ASP A 28 7.46 -0.29 2.86
CA ASP A 28 6.64 0.50 3.77
C ASP A 28 5.28 0.82 3.18
N ASP A 29 5.24 1.18 1.91
CA ASP A 29 3.97 1.43 1.25
C ASP A 29 3.10 0.19 1.22
N VAL A 30 3.70 -0.96 0.94
CA VAL A 30 2.96 -2.21 0.93
C VAL A 30 2.43 -2.53 2.32
N LYS A 31 3.25 -2.30 3.35
CA LYS A 31 2.80 -2.54 4.72
C LYS A 31 1.58 -1.68 5.07
N GLU A 32 1.57 -0.43 4.63
CA GLU A 32 0.40 0.42 4.81
C GLU A 32 -0.82 -0.17 4.14
N GLN A 33 -0.66 -0.71 2.93
CA GLN A 33 -1.78 -1.30 2.23
C GLN A 33 -2.29 -2.54 2.95
N VAL A 34 -1.40 -3.37 3.46
CA VAL A 34 -1.80 -4.56 4.20
C VAL A 34 -2.60 -4.16 5.44
N ILE A 35 -2.12 -3.14 6.15
CA ILE A 35 -2.82 -2.64 7.32
C ILE A 35 -4.21 -2.13 6.94
N GLN A 36 -4.29 -1.33 5.88
CA GLN A 36 -5.56 -0.76 5.47
C GLN A 36 -6.55 -1.83 5.07
N GLU A 37 -6.08 -2.85 4.36
CA GLU A 37 -6.96 -3.97 4.01
C GLU A 37 -7.47 -4.69 5.25
N SER A 38 -6.61 -4.84 6.25
CA SER A 38 -7.01 -5.48 7.48
C SER A 38 -8.08 -4.68 8.22
N ILE A 39 -7.90 -3.36 8.25
CA ILE A 39 -8.87 -2.48 8.88
C ILE A 39 -10.20 -2.54 8.15
N ASP A 40 -10.14 -2.48 6.81
CA ASP A 40 -11.35 -2.48 6.00
C ASP A 40 -12.12 -3.80 6.09
N ALA A 41 -11.41 -4.88 6.36
CA ALA A 41 -12.04 -6.19 6.46
C ALA A 41 -12.75 -6.38 7.81
N TYR A 42 -12.45 -5.55 8.79
CA TYR A 42 -13.09 -5.68 10.08
C TYR A 42 -14.51 -5.10 10.04
N PRO A 43 -15.50 -5.83 10.51
CA PRO A 43 -16.89 -5.38 10.35
C PRO A 43 -17.32 -4.27 11.29
N GLY A 44 -16.54 -3.96 12.31
CA GLY A 44 -16.91 -2.93 13.29
C GLY A 44 -16.15 -1.65 13.12
N ASN A 45 -16.40 -0.70 14.01
CA ASN A 45 -15.80 0.63 13.95
C ASN A 45 -14.41 0.69 14.54
N CYS A 46 -14.04 -0.30 15.33
CA CYS A 46 -12.82 -0.23 16.13
C CYS A 46 -11.91 -1.40 15.88
N PRO A 47 -11.32 -1.51 14.67
CA PRO A 47 -10.33 -2.56 14.46
C PRO A 47 -9.03 -2.27 15.21
N CYS A 48 -8.57 -1.04 15.21
CA CYS A 48 -7.26 -0.67 15.75
C CYS A 48 -7.39 0.40 16.82
N PRO A 49 -6.44 0.45 17.77
CA PRO A 49 -6.52 1.43 18.85
C PRO A 49 -6.59 2.88 18.38
N TYR A 50 -5.98 3.19 17.25
CA TYR A 50 -5.97 4.57 16.75
C TYR A 50 -7.21 4.92 15.93
N ASN A 51 -8.08 3.98 15.64
CA ASN A 51 -9.31 4.30 14.95
C ASN A 51 -10.24 5.06 15.90
N ALA A 52 -11.22 5.74 15.32
CA ALA A 52 -12.11 6.57 16.09
C ALA A 52 -13.47 5.91 16.24
N MET A 53 -14.04 6.01 17.44
CA MET A 53 -15.41 5.63 17.68
C MET A 53 -16.34 6.71 17.11
N ARG A 54 -17.63 6.41 17.10
CA ARG A 54 -18.60 7.34 16.56
C ARG A 54 -18.60 8.68 17.28
N ASN A 55 -18.28 8.68 18.56
CA ASN A 55 -18.24 9.93 19.33
C ASN A 55 -16.91 10.66 19.16
N GLY A 56 -16.03 10.19 18.28
CA GLY A 56 -14.77 10.84 18.00
C GLY A 56 -13.61 10.44 18.88
N ARG A 57 -13.87 9.62 19.89
CA ARG A 57 -12.79 9.16 20.77
C ARG A 57 -12.02 8.04 20.11
N ALA A 58 -10.74 7.94 20.49
CA ALA A 58 -9.92 6.82 20.03
C ALA A 58 -10.46 5.51 20.60
N CYS A 59 -10.38 4.47 19.79
CA CYS A 59 -10.86 3.17 20.21
C CYS A 59 -10.05 2.59 21.35
N GLY A 60 -8.74 2.78 21.33
CA GLY A 60 -7.86 2.35 22.41
C GLY A 60 -8.06 0.90 22.80
N GLY A 61 -8.22 0.67 24.07
CA GLY A 61 -8.39 -0.69 24.60
C GLY A 61 -9.66 -1.39 24.16
N ARG A 62 -10.59 -0.68 23.55
CA ARG A 62 -11.82 -1.27 23.05
C ARG A 62 -11.67 -1.83 21.65
N SER A 63 -10.54 -1.58 21.01
CA SER A 63 -10.34 -2.06 19.66
C SER A 63 -10.21 -3.59 19.62
N ALA A 64 -10.52 -4.15 18.45
CA ALA A 64 -10.37 -5.59 18.27
C ALA A 64 -8.92 -6.00 18.47
N TRP A 65 -7.98 -5.15 18.06
CA TRP A 65 -6.56 -5.40 18.23
C TRP A 65 -6.20 -5.58 19.72
N SER A 66 -6.83 -4.80 20.57
CA SER A 66 -6.50 -4.80 22.00
C SER A 66 -7.23 -5.89 22.78
N ARG A 67 -8.32 -6.39 22.23
CA ARG A 67 -9.16 -7.33 22.96
C ARG A 67 -8.88 -8.75 22.53
N ALA A 68 -8.84 -9.64 23.49
CA ALA A 68 -8.80 -11.05 23.21
C ALA A 68 -10.15 -11.45 22.62
N GLY A 69 -10.16 -12.43 21.76
CA GLY A 69 -11.44 -12.93 21.32
C GLY A 69 -11.55 -13.22 19.85
N GLY A 70 -10.47 -13.47 19.22
CA GLY A 70 -10.55 -14.08 17.91
C GLY A 70 -10.32 -13.18 16.73
N TYR A 71 -10.68 -11.94 16.78
CA TYR A 71 -10.39 -11.05 15.69
C TYR A 71 -9.07 -10.34 15.99
N SER A 72 -8.12 -10.45 15.09
CA SER A 72 -6.80 -9.85 15.31
C SER A 72 -6.39 -9.08 14.07
N PRO A 73 -6.92 -7.88 13.89
CA PRO A 73 -6.52 -7.09 12.73
C PRO A 73 -5.06 -6.69 12.83
N ILE A 74 -4.47 -6.41 11.69
CA ILE A 74 -3.11 -5.91 11.62
C ILE A 74 -3.18 -4.40 11.64
N CYS A 75 -2.52 -3.79 12.62
CA CYS A 75 -2.66 -2.36 12.88
C CYS A 75 -1.37 -1.59 12.75
N TYR A 76 -0.23 -2.27 12.85
CA TYR A 76 1.07 -1.60 12.89
C TYR A 76 2.03 -2.26 11.94
N LYS A 77 2.93 -1.46 11.37
CA LYS A 77 3.87 -1.96 10.37
C LYS A 77 4.73 -3.10 10.90
N ARG A 78 5.07 -3.06 12.18
CA ARG A 78 5.90 -4.11 12.76
C ARG A 78 5.21 -5.47 12.74
N GLU A 79 3.90 -5.47 12.54
CA GLU A 79 3.15 -6.71 12.50
C GLU A 79 3.07 -7.30 11.09
N VAL A 80 3.47 -6.53 10.09
CA VAL A 80 3.43 -7.00 8.71
C VAL A 80 4.74 -7.69 8.41
N THR A 81 4.67 -8.99 8.18
CA THR A 81 5.85 -9.80 7.93
C THR A 81 6.29 -9.67 6.47
N ALA A 82 7.53 -10.08 6.21
CA ALA A 82 8.03 -10.13 4.83
C ALA A 82 7.16 -11.03 3.96
N GLU A 83 6.65 -12.10 4.54
CA GLU A 83 5.77 -12.99 3.79
C GLU A 83 4.48 -12.30 3.38
N MET A 84 3.92 -11.51 4.28
CA MET A 84 2.70 -10.76 3.96
C MET A 84 2.94 -9.76 2.85
N VAL A 85 4.09 -9.09 2.86
CA VAL A 85 4.46 -8.16 1.80
C VAL A 85 4.55 -8.91 0.46
N LYS A 86 5.21 -10.05 0.48
CA LYS A 86 5.35 -10.85 -0.72
C LYS A 86 4.00 -11.27 -1.28
N GLU A 87 3.12 -11.73 -0.41
CA GLU A 87 1.79 -12.16 -0.84
C GLU A 87 0.98 -11.01 -1.41
N TRP A 88 1.10 -9.85 -0.78
CA TRP A 88 0.40 -8.67 -1.28
C TRP A 88 0.88 -8.32 -2.69
N ARG A 89 2.19 -8.35 -2.90
CA ARG A 89 2.73 -8.04 -4.22
C ARG A 89 2.27 -9.04 -5.26
N GLU A 90 2.21 -10.31 -4.88
CA GLU A 90 1.76 -11.34 -5.81
C GLU A 90 0.32 -11.14 -6.24
N ARG A 91 -0.51 -10.60 -5.35
CA ARG A 91 -1.91 -10.33 -5.68
C ARG A 91 -2.11 -9.03 -6.44
N ASN A 92 -1.22 -8.09 -6.32
CA ASN A 92 -1.47 -6.72 -6.78
C ASN A 92 -0.47 -6.20 -7.81
N GLU A 93 0.61 -6.92 -8.06
CA GLU A 93 1.64 -6.51 -9.02
C GLU A 93 1.94 -7.62 -10.04
#